data_41bd68e35dfe4e298997504918dad0f3
#
_entry.id   41bd68e35dfe4e298997504918dad0f3
#
_cell.length_a   1.000
_cell.length_b   1.000
_cell.length_c   1.000
_cell.angle_alpha   90.00
_cell.angle_beta   90.00
_cell.angle_gamma   90.00
#
_symmetry.space_group_name_H-M   'P 1'
#
loop_
_entity.id
_entity.type
_entity.pdbx_description
1 polymer ?
#
loop_
_entity_poly.entity_id
_entity_poly.type
_entity_poly.pdbx_seq_one_letter_code
_entity_poly.pdbx_strand_id
1 'polypeptide(L)'
;MDVRTGSETKGDCVVEILARGSGVEVETKNAELLAEGIRAVVGEALSELGSDAVAIRVSDFGALDYVIAARVEATARAADPKGTRPLAPTVERGASERDRPRRSRLYAPGNQPRLLAGIEMHEADCVLVDLEDSVPLSEKPAARILVKHLLSAVPF
;
A
#
# COMPACT_ATOMS: atom_id res chain seq x y z
N MET A 1 -14.22 -15.76 -7.42
CA MET A 1 -13.56 -14.65 -8.14
C MET A 1 -12.24 -14.44 -7.41
N ASP A 2 -11.14 -14.78 -8.08
CA ASP A 2 -9.82 -14.63 -7.45
C ASP A 2 -9.48 -13.13 -7.44
N VAL A 3 -9.57 -12.51 -6.28
CA VAL A 3 -9.22 -11.11 -6.09
C VAL A 3 -7.77 -11.05 -5.68
N ARG A 4 -6.96 -10.42 -6.51
CA ARG A 4 -5.52 -10.30 -6.33
C ARG A 4 -5.09 -8.86 -6.59
N THR A 5 -4.20 -8.32 -5.75
CA THR A 5 -3.54 -7.02 -5.97
C THR A 5 -2.06 -7.08 -5.68
N GLY A 6 -1.31 -6.12 -6.21
CA GLY A 6 0.13 -6.05 -6.05
C GLY A 6 0.92 -6.73 -7.16
N SER A 7 2.22 -6.79 -7.02
CA SER A 7 3.15 -7.35 -8.00
C SER A 7 4.29 -8.13 -7.35
N GLU A 8 4.93 -9.01 -8.14
CA GLU A 8 6.09 -9.80 -7.72
C GLU A 8 7.41 -9.02 -7.86
N THR A 9 7.33 -7.71 -7.97
CA THR A 9 8.52 -6.85 -8.07
C THR A 9 9.10 -6.55 -6.70
N LYS A 10 10.43 -6.35 -6.64
CA LYS A 10 11.13 -5.97 -5.40
C LYS A 10 10.49 -4.73 -4.76
N GLY A 11 10.20 -4.82 -3.46
CA GLY A 11 9.60 -3.74 -2.67
C GLY A 11 8.06 -3.73 -2.70
N ASP A 12 7.43 -4.72 -3.33
CA ASP A 12 5.98 -4.93 -3.35
C ASP A 12 5.61 -6.28 -2.70
N CYS A 13 4.33 -6.55 -2.58
CA CYS A 13 3.79 -7.86 -2.23
C CYS A 13 2.55 -8.15 -3.08
N VAL A 14 2.23 -9.43 -3.19
CA VAL A 14 0.97 -9.89 -3.78
C VAL A 14 0.04 -10.31 -2.66
N VAL A 15 -1.18 -9.80 -2.67
CA VAL A 15 -2.22 -10.15 -1.71
C VAL A 15 -3.39 -10.80 -2.45
N GLU A 16 -3.81 -11.97 -2.01
CA GLU A 16 -4.87 -12.79 -2.61
C GLU A 16 -5.88 -13.22 -1.56
N ILE A 17 -7.16 -13.22 -1.92
CA ILE A 17 -8.20 -13.84 -1.10
C ILE A 17 -8.29 -15.31 -1.47
N LEU A 18 -8.10 -16.21 -0.48
CA LEU A 18 -8.06 -17.66 -0.70
C LEU A 18 -9.44 -18.32 -0.63
N ALA A 19 -10.19 -18.05 0.40
CA ALA A 19 -11.49 -18.67 0.66
C ALA A 19 -12.24 -17.94 1.77
N ARG A 20 -13.47 -18.40 2.04
CA ARG A 20 -14.19 -18.01 3.26
C ARG A 20 -13.54 -18.69 4.46
N GLY A 21 -13.19 -17.91 5.47
CA GLY A 21 -12.51 -18.36 6.70
C GLY A 21 -11.65 -17.24 7.25
N SER A 22 -11.07 -17.44 8.41
CA SER A 22 -10.08 -16.53 8.99
C SER A 22 -8.70 -17.15 8.90
N GLY A 23 -7.71 -16.37 8.51
CA GLY A 23 -6.32 -16.82 8.51
C GLY A 23 -5.46 -16.01 7.56
N VAL A 24 -4.19 -15.86 7.92
CA VAL A 24 -3.19 -15.16 7.14
C VAL A 24 -2.06 -16.11 6.80
N GLU A 25 -1.96 -16.49 5.53
CA GLU A 25 -0.82 -17.22 4.99
C GLU A 25 0.23 -16.21 4.53
N VAL A 26 1.49 -16.41 4.92
CA VAL A 26 2.60 -15.54 4.55
C VAL A 26 3.70 -16.35 3.88
N GLU A 27 4.05 -15.96 2.68
CA GLU A 27 5.18 -16.46 1.91
C GLU A 27 6.22 -15.35 1.77
N THR A 28 7.40 -15.54 2.36
CA THR A 28 8.52 -14.59 2.28
C THR A 28 9.85 -15.33 2.31
N LYS A 29 10.90 -14.75 1.73
CA LYS A 29 12.24 -15.36 1.68
C LYS A 29 12.85 -15.60 3.04
N ASN A 30 12.54 -14.77 4.03
CA ASN A 30 13.05 -14.85 5.40
C ASN A 30 11.90 -15.07 6.39
N ALA A 31 11.17 -16.17 6.21
CA ALA A 31 9.93 -16.44 6.97
C ALA A 31 10.14 -16.41 8.50
N GLU A 32 11.25 -16.94 9.00
CA GLU A 32 11.58 -16.94 10.44
C GLU A 32 11.69 -15.53 11.04
N LEU A 33 12.11 -14.56 10.23
CA LEU A 33 12.33 -13.19 10.68
C LEU A 33 11.12 -12.27 10.40
N LEU A 34 10.46 -12.44 9.25
CA LEU A 34 9.50 -11.46 8.74
C LEU A 34 8.04 -11.89 8.84
N ALA A 35 7.75 -13.20 8.85
CA ALA A 35 6.38 -13.68 8.72
C ALA A 35 5.46 -13.24 9.87
N GLU A 36 5.97 -13.13 11.09
CA GLU A 36 5.18 -12.68 12.24
C GLU A 36 4.83 -11.20 12.13
N GLY A 37 5.79 -10.34 11.77
CA GLY A 37 5.57 -8.92 11.54
C GLY A 37 4.56 -8.68 10.40
N ILE A 38 4.69 -9.41 9.28
CA ILE A 38 3.75 -9.32 8.16
C ILE A 38 2.34 -9.73 8.61
N ARG A 39 2.19 -10.85 9.37
CA ARG A 39 0.87 -11.25 9.91
C ARG A 39 0.25 -10.20 10.82
N ALA A 40 1.07 -9.53 11.64
CA ALA A 40 0.59 -8.46 12.51
C ALA A 40 0.03 -7.29 11.70
N VAL A 41 0.78 -6.79 10.71
CA VAL A 41 0.34 -5.71 9.80
C VAL A 41 -0.95 -6.08 9.06
N VAL A 42 -1.04 -7.30 8.54
CA VAL A 42 -2.23 -7.79 7.84
C VAL A 42 -3.43 -7.90 8.78
N GLY A 43 -3.23 -8.45 9.97
CA GLY A 43 -4.29 -8.60 10.98
C GLY A 43 -4.85 -7.25 11.42
N GLU A 44 -3.97 -6.27 11.70
CA GLU A 44 -4.37 -4.91 12.04
C GLU A 44 -5.16 -4.25 10.91
N ALA A 45 -4.66 -4.33 9.68
CA ALA A 45 -5.35 -3.77 8.52
C ALA A 45 -6.73 -4.42 8.29
N LEU A 46 -6.86 -5.74 8.39
CA LEU A 46 -8.14 -6.44 8.23
C LEU A 46 -9.13 -6.05 9.34
N SER A 47 -8.66 -5.94 10.58
CA SER A 47 -9.50 -5.54 11.71
C SER A 47 -10.04 -4.11 11.54
N GLU A 48 -9.19 -3.16 11.17
CA GLU A 48 -9.62 -1.79 10.90
C GLU A 48 -10.59 -1.68 9.73
N LEU A 49 -10.40 -2.51 8.69
CA LEU A 49 -11.31 -2.59 7.53
C LEU A 49 -12.66 -3.25 7.87
N GLY A 50 -12.76 -3.94 9.01
CA GLY A 50 -13.93 -4.76 9.37
C GLY A 50 -14.05 -6.02 8.51
N SER A 51 -12.94 -6.59 8.09
CA SER A 51 -12.84 -7.73 7.15
C SER A 51 -12.17 -8.96 7.79
N ASP A 52 -12.31 -9.16 9.10
CA ASP A 52 -11.64 -10.22 9.87
C ASP A 52 -11.99 -11.66 9.43
N ALA A 53 -13.11 -11.82 8.72
CA ALA A 53 -13.58 -13.14 8.28
C ALA A 53 -12.99 -13.61 6.94
N VAL A 54 -11.98 -12.92 6.41
CA VAL A 54 -11.39 -13.22 5.10
C VAL A 54 -10.08 -13.97 5.28
N ALA A 55 -9.93 -15.12 4.62
CA ALA A 55 -8.64 -15.79 4.50
C ALA A 55 -7.80 -15.13 3.39
N ILE A 56 -6.57 -14.77 3.73
CA ILE A 56 -5.69 -14.00 2.85
C ILE A 56 -4.32 -14.67 2.75
N ARG A 57 -3.74 -14.67 1.53
CA ARG A 57 -2.33 -15.00 1.31
C ARG A 57 -1.57 -13.74 0.94
N VAL A 58 -0.40 -13.58 1.55
CA VAL A 58 0.56 -12.53 1.23
C VAL A 58 1.87 -13.18 0.76
N SER A 59 2.22 -12.96 -0.50
CA SER A 59 3.54 -13.31 -1.04
C SER A 59 4.40 -12.05 -1.06
N ASP A 60 5.40 -11.99 -0.18
CA ASP A 60 6.23 -10.80 0.07
C ASP A 60 7.50 -10.80 -0.78
N PHE A 61 7.78 -9.67 -1.43
CA PHE A 61 8.98 -9.39 -2.21
C PHE A 61 9.80 -8.23 -1.63
N GLY A 62 9.74 -8.06 -0.31
CA GLY A 62 10.42 -7.01 0.44
C GLY A 62 9.60 -5.73 0.56
N ALA A 63 8.30 -5.85 0.68
CA ALA A 63 7.39 -4.74 0.88
C ALA A 63 7.58 -4.10 2.26
N LEU A 64 7.42 -2.78 2.33
CA LEU A 64 7.30 -2.05 3.59
C LEU A 64 5.89 -2.20 4.17
N ASP A 65 5.73 -2.01 5.47
CA ASP A 65 4.47 -2.21 6.18
C ASP A 65 3.30 -1.44 5.54
N TYR A 66 3.51 -0.18 5.16
CA TYR A 66 2.48 0.62 4.51
C TYR A 66 2.09 0.07 3.12
N VAL A 67 3.01 -0.59 2.41
CA VAL A 67 2.72 -1.24 1.12
C VAL A 67 1.84 -2.47 1.36
N ILE A 68 2.18 -3.30 2.36
CA ILE A 68 1.39 -4.47 2.74
C ILE A 68 -0.03 -4.04 3.12
N ALA A 69 -0.18 -3.07 4.02
CA ALA A 69 -1.47 -2.54 4.44
C ALA A 69 -2.28 -1.99 3.24
N ALA A 70 -1.62 -1.27 2.32
CA ALA A 70 -2.26 -0.75 1.11
C ALA A 70 -2.76 -1.87 0.18
N ARG A 71 -1.98 -2.95 0.00
CA ARG A 71 -2.38 -4.09 -0.83
C ARG A 71 -3.53 -4.88 -0.18
N VAL A 72 -3.51 -5.05 1.14
CA VAL A 72 -4.62 -5.64 1.90
C VAL A 72 -5.90 -4.82 1.71
N GLU A 73 -5.84 -3.49 1.91
CA GLU A 73 -7.00 -2.61 1.69
C GLU A 73 -7.51 -2.69 0.24
N ALA A 74 -6.61 -2.65 -0.75
CA ALA A 74 -6.99 -2.73 -2.16
C ALA A 74 -7.69 -4.05 -2.50
N THR A 75 -7.18 -5.17 -1.96
CA THR A 75 -7.77 -6.50 -2.17
C THR A 75 -9.12 -6.63 -1.49
N ALA A 76 -9.24 -6.20 -0.24
CA ALA A 76 -10.52 -6.23 0.50
C ALA A 76 -11.59 -5.38 -0.20
N ARG A 77 -11.25 -4.18 -0.65
CA ARG A 77 -12.19 -3.30 -1.39
C ARG A 77 -12.57 -3.84 -2.75
N ALA A 78 -11.66 -4.53 -3.45
CA ALA A 78 -11.98 -5.16 -4.72
C ALA A 78 -12.95 -6.33 -4.54
N ALA A 79 -12.87 -7.04 -3.40
CA ALA A 79 -13.78 -8.14 -3.08
C ALA A 79 -15.14 -7.66 -2.55
N ASP A 80 -15.14 -6.66 -1.67
CA ASP A 80 -16.35 -6.06 -1.10
C ASP A 80 -16.25 -4.52 -1.06
N PRO A 81 -16.61 -3.84 -2.17
CA PRO A 81 -16.51 -2.39 -2.26
C PRO A 81 -17.43 -1.63 -1.30
N LYS A 82 -18.46 -2.26 -0.79
CA LYS A 82 -19.48 -1.62 0.08
C LYS A 82 -19.29 -1.92 1.55
N GLY A 83 -18.81 -3.11 1.89
CA GLY A 83 -18.61 -3.56 3.27
C GLY A 83 -17.29 -3.09 3.88
N THR A 84 -16.29 -2.79 3.06
CA THR A 84 -14.96 -2.41 3.52
C THR A 84 -14.91 -0.95 3.98
N ARG A 85 -14.51 -0.70 5.22
CA ARG A 85 -14.29 0.65 5.76
C ARG A 85 -13.02 1.25 5.15
N PRO A 86 -12.94 2.58 4.95
CA PRO A 86 -11.68 3.23 4.59
C PRO A 86 -10.74 3.25 5.80
N LEU A 87 -9.46 2.91 5.59
CA LEU A 87 -8.46 3.18 6.61
C LEU A 87 -8.27 4.70 6.74
N ALA A 88 -8.28 5.19 7.97
CA ALA A 88 -8.11 6.61 8.24
C ALA A 88 -6.65 7.03 7.95
N PRO A 89 -6.39 8.25 7.48
CA PRO A 89 -5.04 8.78 7.44
C PRO A 89 -4.52 8.97 8.86
N THR A 90 -3.30 8.51 9.13
CA THR A 90 -2.68 8.57 10.46
C THR A 90 -1.84 9.81 10.70
N VAL A 91 -1.57 10.61 9.67
CA VAL A 91 -0.71 11.80 9.75
C VAL A 91 -1.45 13.05 9.32
N GLU A 92 -1.61 13.98 10.25
CA GLU A 92 -2.03 15.35 9.93
C GLU A 92 -0.82 16.11 9.38
N ARG A 93 -0.98 16.70 8.19
CA ARG A 93 0.05 17.50 7.54
C ARG A 93 -0.29 18.98 7.66
N GLY A 94 0.69 19.77 8.07
CA GLY A 94 0.59 21.21 8.00
C GLY A 94 0.48 21.72 6.56
N ALA A 95 -0.16 22.86 6.38
CA ALA A 95 -0.19 23.53 5.08
C ALA A 95 1.23 23.97 4.69
N SER A 96 1.64 23.69 3.46
CA SER A 96 2.89 24.22 2.92
C SER A 96 2.73 25.72 2.58
N GLU A 97 3.81 26.49 2.75
CA GLU A 97 3.81 27.90 2.33
C GLU A 97 3.59 28.01 0.82
N ARG A 98 2.70 28.92 0.42
CA ARG A 98 2.36 29.16 -0.97
C ARG A 98 3.57 29.56 -1.81
N ASP A 99 4.41 30.41 -1.29
CA ASP A 99 5.52 31.05 -2.00
C ASP A 99 6.87 30.35 -1.78
N ARG A 100 6.87 29.12 -1.19
CA ARG A 100 8.11 28.38 -1.04
C ARG A 100 8.72 28.04 -2.41
N PRO A 101 10.04 28.08 -2.57
CA PRO A 101 10.70 27.67 -3.83
C PRO A 101 10.35 26.23 -4.22
N ARG A 102 10.10 26.00 -5.49
CA ARG A 102 9.87 24.67 -6.08
C ARG A 102 10.75 24.51 -7.33
N ARG A 103 12.06 24.56 -7.11
CA ARG A 103 13.08 24.53 -8.16
C ARG A 103 13.24 23.15 -8.75
N SER A 104 13.18 22.13 -7.90
CA SER A 104 13.27 20.73 -8.31
C SER A 104 11.91 20.01 -8.13
N ARG A 105 11.59 19.13 -9.09
CA ARG A 105 10.37 18.33 -9.08
C ARG A 105 10.74 16.89 -9.39
N LEU A 106 10.43 15.99 -8.47
CA LEU A 106 10.62 14.56 -8.65
C LEU A 106 9.27 13.91 -8.96
N TYR A 107 9.18 13.24 -10.11
CA TYR A 107 8.00 12.48 -10.49
C TYR A 107 8.19 11.00 -10.21
N ALA A 108 7.17 10.34 -9.68
CA ALA A 108 7.15 8.90 -9.48
C ALA A 108 5.76 8.32 -9.78
N PRO A 109 5.67 7.16 -10.46
CA PRO A 109 4.42 6.45 -10.67
C PRO A 109 3.80 5.98 -9.35
N GLY A 110 2.52 6.28 -9.13
CA GLY A 110 1.84 5.97 -7.87
C GLY A 110 1.51 4.48 -7.66
N ASN A 111 1.76 3.61 -8.65
CA ASN A 111 1.56 2.16 -8.57
C ASN A 111 2.85 1.37 -8.32
N GLN A 112 4.01 2.03 -8.20
CA GLN A 112 5.31 1.38 -8.08
C GLN A 112 5.95 1.60 -6.70
N PRO A 113 5.71 0.71 -5.71
CA PRO A 113 6.23 0.86 -4.35
C PRO A 113 7.73 1.05 -4.29
N ARG A 114 8.48 0.35 -5.16
CA ARG A 114 9.94 0.45 -5.22
C ARG A 114 10.46 1.88 -5.49
N LEU A 115 9.73 2.65 -6.31
CA LEU A 115 10.11 4.03 -6.63
C LEU A 115 9.61 5.02 -5.60
N LEU A 116 8.62 4.64 -4.81
CA LEU A 116 8.04 5.43 -3.75
C LEU A 116 8.78 5.27 -2.42
N ALA A 117 9.39 4.10 -2.20
CA ALA A 117 10.17 3.84 -0.99
C ALA A 117 11.42 4.73 -0.94
N GLY A 118 11.54 5.56 0.10
CA GLY A 118 12.66 6.48 0.28
C GLY A 118 12.66 7.67 -0.67
N ILE A 119 11.54 7.99 -1.31
CA ILE A 119 11.43 9.10 -2.26
C ILE A 119 11.74 10.46 -1.59
N GLU A 120 11.47 10.59 -0.31
CA GLU A 120 11.78 11.76 0.52
C GLU A 120 13.30 11.99 0.66
N MET A 121 14.10 10.92 0.55
CA MET A 121 15.57 11.00 0.68
C MET A 121 16.24 11.74 -0.49
N HIS A 122 15.51 11.97 -1.58
CA HIS A 122 16.03 12.72 -2.73
C HIS A 122 15.98 14.25 -2.53
N GLU A 123 15.43 14.72 -1.42
CA GLU A 123 15.40 16.14 -1.03
C GLU A 123 14.89 17.09 -2.14
N ALA A 124 13.99 16.60 -2.99
CA ALA A 124 13.38 17.43 -4.02
C ALA A 124 12.44 18.48 -3.38
N ASP A 125 12.47 19.70 -3.90
CA ASP A 125 11.57 20.76 -3.42
C ASP A 125 10.08 20.37 -3.55
N CYS A 126 9.75 19.47 -4.49
CA CYS A 126 8.41 18.96 -4.70
C CYS A 126 8.44 17.52 -5.22
N VAL A 127 7.69 16.65 -4.59
CA VAL A 127 7.43 15.28 -5.08
C VAL A 127 6.04 15.25 -5.71
N LEU A 128 5.95 14.75 -6.94
CA LEU A 128 4.71 14.55 -7.67
C LEU A 128 4.49 13.04 -7.88
N VAL A 129 3.55 12.50 -7.15
CA VAL A 129 3.15 11.09 -7.33
C VAL A 129 2.07 11.04 -8.41
N ASP A 130 2.45 10.50 -9.56
CA ASP A 130 1.57 10.43 -10.72
C ASP A 130 0.54 9.29 -10.57
N LEU A 131 -0.73 9.62 -10.76
CA LEU A 131 -1.88 8.71 -10.76
C LEU A 131 -2.62 8.75 -12.12
N GLU A 132 -2.01 9.33 -13.12
CA GLU A 132 -2.64 9.55 -14.43
C GLU A 132 -1.98 8.69 -15.51
N ASP A 133 -1.04 9.25 -16.26
CA ASP A 133 -0.51 8.63 -17.47
C ASP A 133 0.46 7.46 -17.20
N SER A 134 1.19 7.52 -16.11
CA SER A 134 2.13 6.45 -15.73
C SER A 134 1.46 5.23 -15.10
N VAL A 135 0.15 5.31 -14.77
CA VAL A 135 -0.59 4.25 -14.09
C VAL A 135 -1.68 3.68 -15.01
N PRO A 136 -1.64 2.38 -15.36
CA PRO A 136 -2.68 1.71 -16.13
C PRO A 136 -4.07 1.89 -15.50
N LEU A 137 -5.11 2.01 -16.32
CA LEU A 137 -6.47 2.25 -15.84
C LEU A 137 -6.94 1.20 -14.82
N SER A 138 -6.60 -0.07 -15.04
CA SER A 138 -6.94 -1.19 -14.14
C SER A 138 -6.26 -1.09 -12.77
N GLU A 139 -5.12 -0.42 -12.67
CA GLU A 139 -4.34 -0.29 -11.43
C GLU A 139 -4.66 1.00 -10.66
N LYS A 140 -5.32 1.96 -11.28
CA LYS A 140 -5.62 3.26 -10.64
C LYS A 140 -6.32 3.16 -9.27
N PRO A 141 -7.29 2.25 -9.04
CA PRO A 141 -7.89 2.10 -7.72
C PRO A 141 -6.88 1.69 -6.65
N ALA A 142 -6.05 0.69 -6.92
CA ALA A 142 -5.01 0.22 -6.01
C ALA A 142 -3.88 1.25 -5.83
N ALA A 143 -3.51 1.97 -6.88
CA ALA A 143 -2.51 3.03 -6.81
C ALA A 143 -2.94 4.19 -5.91
N ARG A 144 -4.21 4.61 -5.96
CA ARG A 144 -4.74 5.66 -5.04
C ARG A 144 -4.66 5.22 -3.58
N ILE A 145 -4.94 3.95 -3.30
CA ILE A 145 -4.83 3.39 -1.95
C ILE A 145 -3.36 3.37 -1.52
N LEU A 146 -2.45 2.91 -2.37
CA LEU A 146 -1.01 2.89 -2.09
C LEU A 146 -0.47 4.30 -1.78
N VAL A 147 -0.83 5.30 -2.59
CA VAL A 147 -0.41 6.69 -2.36
C VAL A 147 -0.99 7.24 -1.05
N LYS A 148 -2.23 6.91 -0.70
CA LYS A 148 -2.82 7.28 0.58
C LYS A 148 -1.98 6.73 1.76
N HIS A 149 -1.63 5.44 1.72
CA HIS A 149 -0.80 4.83 2.74
C HIS A 149 0.62 5.40 2.78
N LEU A 150 1.24 5.64 1.62
CA LEU A 150 2.54 6.33 1.53
C LEU A 150 2.50 7.68 2.24
N LEU A 151 1.50 8.50 1.92
CA LEU A 151 1.35 9.82 2.54
C LEU A 151 1.07 9.75 4.04
N SER A 152 0.56 8.65 4.57
CA SER A 152 0.37 8.45 6.00
C SER A 152 1.63 7.97 6.72
N ALA A 153 2.50 7.22 6.03
CA ALA A 153 3.67 6.58 6.62
C ALA A 153 4.97 7.40 6.48
N VAL A 154 5.07 8.23 5.44
CA VAL A 154 6.31 8.94 5.10
C VAL A 154 6.14 10.45 5.35
N PRO A 155 7.03 11.08 6.12
CA PRO A 155 7.04 12.54 6.29
C PRO A 155 7.59 13.21 5.02
N PHE A 156 6.85 14.19 4.49
CA PHE A 156 7.26 15.00 3.36
C PHE A 156 7.35 16.48 3.77
#